data_3335a450943192e294f97691af340b0c
#
_entry.id   3335a450943192e294f97691af340b0c
#
_cell.length_a   1.000
_cell.length_b   1.000
_cell.length_c   1.000
_cell.angle_alpha   90.00
_cell.angle_beta   90.00
_cell.angle_gamma   90.00
#
_symmetry.space_group_name_H-M   'P 1'
#
loop_
_entity.id
_entity.type
_entity.pdbx_description
1 polymer ?
#
loop_
_entity_poly.entity_id
_entity_poly.type
_entity_poly.pdbx_seq_one_letter_code
_entity_poly.pdbx_strand_id
1 'polypeptide(L)'
;MRIRSFAVAGFAAGIVVAGLVAPANAATAPKPGSTCMMSGDSRIVDGRAYFCEAGDDENTWSSGVRLKSSDLEINDQWVKAAKSGMTAGFGVITNPTDKPITIVGARSPRYAGLIQLHEVAMQNGSMVMQEKDGGITIPAGGSVTLEPGGDHLMFMRLKQSIDAGDMVPVLLITSDGGKLRFKTLVKVYAGANENYDDGNGMGNGGMSMN
;
A
#
# COMPACT_ATOMS: atom_id res chain seq x y z
N MET A 1 79.46 10.14 36.59
CA MET A 1 78.44 11.18 36.69
C MET A 1 77.23 10.58 35.93
N ARG A 2 76.17 10.14 36.64
CA ARG A 2 75.03 9.43 36.11
C ARG A 2 73.81 10.36 36.11
N ILE A 3 73.31 10.72 34.93
CA ILE A 3 72.11 11.55 34.77
C ILE A 3 70.90 10.58 34.65
N ARG A 4 70.00 10.70 35.60
CA ARG A 4 68.74 9.96 35.58
C ARG A 4 67.68 10.82 34.88
N SER A 5 67.16 10.33 33.74
CA SER A 5 65.99 10.93 33.08
C SER A 5 64.71 10.44 33.76
N PHE A 6 63.88 11.37 34.19
CA PHE A 6 62.52 11.10 34.66
C PHE A 6 61.55 11.20 33.46
N ALA A 7 60.87 10.11 33.17
CA ALA A 7 59.76 10.10 32.19
C ALA A 7 58.48 10.50 32.92
N VAL A 8 57.83 11.57 32.46
CA VAL A 8 56.51 11.99 32.88
C VAL A 8 55.48 11.31 32.00
N ALA A 9 54.73 10.36 32.57
CA ALA A 9 53.58 9.73 31.89
C ALA A 9 52.36 10.63 32.03
N GLY A 10 51.97 11.32 30.95
CA GLY A 10 50.69 12.03 30.87
C GLY A 10 49.56 11.08 30.55
N PHE A 11 48.65 10.85 31.50
CA PHE A 11 47.40 10.18 31.28
C PHE A 11 46.40 11.18 30.67
N ALA A 12 46.13 11.06 29.36
CA ALA A 12 44.99 11.74 28.74
C ALA A 12 43.75 10.89 28.99
N ALA A 13 42.89 11.32 29.89
CA ALA A 13 41.55 10.71 30.08
C ALA A 13 40.67 11.16 28.92
N GLY A 14 40.52 10.30 27.91
CA GLY A 14 39.54 10.48 26.84
C GLY A 14 38.12 10.24 27.39
N ILE A 15 37.32 11.29 27.45
CA ILE A 15 35.88 11.16 27.74
C ILE A 15 35.21 10.60 26.49
N VAL A 16 34.89 9.32 26.52
CA VAL A 16 34.02 8.68 25.51
C VAL A 16 32.59 9.12 25.85
N VAL A 17 32.11 10.15 25.16
CA VAL A 17 30.68 10.47 25.14
C VAL A 17 29.99 9.40 24.33
N ALA A 18 29.47 8.36 24.99
CA ALA A 18 28.55 7.42 24.39
C ALA A 18 27.25 8.18 24.07
N GLY A 19 27.13 8.67 22.85
CA GLY A 19 25.88 9.22 22.34
C GLY A 19 24.82 8.13 22.41
N LEU A 20 23.85 8.28 23.31
CA LEU A 20 22.61 7.50 23.29
C LEU A 20 21.89 7.84 22.00
N VAL A 21 22.10 7.05 20.96
CA VAL A 21 21.22 7.02 19.78
C VAL A 21 19.90 6.46 20.31
N ALA A 22 18.93 7.34 20.56
CA ALA A 22 17.57 6.93 20.85
C ALA A 22 17.11 6.02 19.70
N PRO A 23 16.55 4.82 19.98
CA PRO A 23 16.02 3.98 18.92
C PRO A 23 14.96 4.80 18.18
N ALA A 24 15.10 4.94 16.85
CA ALA A 24 14.05 5.48 16.00
C ALA A 24 12.77 4.75 16.39
N ASN A 25 11.68 5.48 16.70
CA ASN A 25 10.40 4.94 17.13
C ASN A 25 10.05 3.74 16.25
N ALA A 26 10.27 2.53 16.78
CA ALA A 26 9.81 1.31 16.15
C ALA A 26 8.29 1.43 16.05
N ALA A 27 7.76 1.41 14.83
CA ALA A 27 6.32 1.48 14.62
C ALA A 27 5.68 0.35 15.44
N THR A 28 4.83 0.71 16.40
CA THR A 28 4.15 -0.28 17.23
C THR A 28 3.12 -1.00 16.39
N ALA A 29 3.06 -2.32 16.51
CA ALA A 29 2.05 -3.13 15.84
C ALA A 29 0.65 -2.71 16.33
N PRO A 30 -0.34 -2.58 15.44
CA PRO A 30 -1.72 -2.32 15.83
C PRO A 30 -2.23 -3.44 16.74
N LYS A 31 -3.06 -3.08 17.73
CA LYS A 31 -3.75 -4.08 18.54
C LYS A 31 -4.92 -4.66 17.73
N PRO A 32 -5.00 -5.99 17.54
CA PRO A 32 -6.12 -6.62 16.86
C PRO A 32 -7.47 -6.19 17.44
N GLY A 33 -8.45 -5.88 16.59
CA GLY A 33 -9.77 -5.41 16.98
C GLY A 33 -9.85 -3.96 17.50
N SER A 34 -8.71 -3.22 17.56
CA SER A 34 -8.79 -1.78 17.86
C SER A 34 -9.19 -0.99 16.61
N THR A 35 -9.92 0.10 16.82
CA THR A 35 -10.41 0.98 15.75
C THR A 35 -9.28 1.50 14.87
N CYS A 36 -9.52 1.58 13.57
CA CYS A 36 -8.68 2.21 12.57
C CYS A 36 -9.47 3.23 11.74
N MET A 37 -8.77 4.18 11.13
CA MET A 37 -9.42 5.37 10.57
C MET A 37 -10.06 5.12 9.20
N MET A 38 -9.51 4.20 8.41
CA MET A 38 -9.93 4.02 7.02
C MET A 38 -9.71 2.57 6.62
N SER A 39 -10.76 1.91 6.13
CA SER A 39 -10.68 0.55 5.57
C SER A 39 -9.64 0.51 4.42
N GLY A 40 -9.04 -0.66 4.20
CA GLY A 40 -7.94 -0.81 3.25
C GLY A 40 -6.60 -0.24 3.71
N ASP A 41 -6.51 0.55 4.81
CA ASP A 41 -5.20 0.95 5.37
C ASP A 41 -4.44 -0.29 5.85
N SER A 42 -3.12 -0.26 5.71
CA SER A 42 -2.29 -1.40 6.09
C SER A 42 -0.97 -0.97 6.69
N ARG A 43 -0.50 -1.75 7.67
CA ARG A 43 0.80 -1.55 8.33
C ARG A 43 1.62 -2.82 8.27
N ILE A 44 2.93 -2.67 8.08
CA ILE A 44 3.87 -3.78 8.18
C ILE A 44 4.82 -3.50 9.34
N VAL A 45 4.76 -4.37 10.35
CA VAL A 45 5.59 -4.29 11.55
C VAL A 45 6.15 -5.68 11.83
N ASP A 46 7.45 -5.81 12.02
CA ASP A 46 8.17 -7.06 12.35
C ASP A 46 7.83 -8.23 11.40
N GLY A 47 7.70 -7.94 10.10
CA GLY A 47 7.41 -8.94 9.08
C GLY A 47 5.98 -9.49 9.12
N ARG A 48 5.05 -8.80 9.77
CA ARG A 48 3.60 -9.05 9.72
C ARG A 48 2.90 -7.87 9.06
N ALA A 49 1.88 -8.16 8.25
CA ALA A 49 0.95 -7.16 7.73
C ALA A 49 -0.33 -7.14 8.55
N TYR A 50 -0.80 -5.95 8.87
CA TYR A 50 -2.05 -5.67 9.56
C TYR A 50 -2.91 -4.85 8.60
N PHE A 51 -4.20 -5.15 8.52
CA PHE A 51 -5.16 -4.48 7.65
C PHE A 51 -6.24 -3.83 8.48
N CYS A 52 -6.67 -2.65 8.07
CA CYS A 52 -7.87 -2.00 8.58
C CYS A 52 -9.04 -2.56 7.78
N GLU A 53 -9.81 -3.43 8.42
CA GLU A 53 -10.97 -4.11 7.83
C GLU A 53 -12.23 -3.30 8.10
N ALA A 54 -13.12 -3.20 7.10
CA ALA A 54 -14.41 -2.55 7.24
C ALA A 54 -15.28 -3.36 8.21
N GLY A 55 -16.03 -2.68 9.08
CA GLY A 55 -17.02 -3.25 9.97
C GLY A 55 -18.31 -2.44 9.90
N ASP A 56 -19.42 -3.02 10.38
CA ASP A 56 -20.75 -2.40 10.31
C ASP A 56 -20.82 -1.07 11.07
N ASP A 57 -20.16 -0.97 12.24
CA ASP A 57 -20.16 0.22 13.09
C ASP A 57 -18.83 0.97 13.03
N GLU A 58 -17.72 0.25 12.97
CA GLU A 58 -16.38 0.84 12.95
C GLU A 58 -15.37 -0.07 12.25
N ASN A 59 -14.35 0.54 11.62
CA ASN A 59 -13.26 -0.20 11.02
C ASN A 59 -12.28 -0.67 12.09
N THR A 60 -11.78 -1.91 11.99
CA THR A 60 -10.89 -2.51 12.99
C THR A 60 -9.63 -3.12 12.40
N TRP A 61 -8.54 -3.16 13.20
CA TRP A 61 -7.30 -3.79 12.80
C TRP A 61 -7.37 -5.30 12.90
N SER A 62 -6.95 -5.99 11.83
CA SER A 62 -6.80 -7.46 11.79
C SER A 62 -5.76 -7.97 12.79
N SER A 63 -5.75 -9.29 13.03
CA SER A 63 -4.76 -9.97 13.88
C SER A 63 -3.33 -9.97 13.31
N GLY A 64 -3.18 -9.50 12.09
CA GLY A 64 -1.92 -9.46 11.36
C GLY A 64 -1.48 -10.83 10.84
N VAL A 65 -0.90 -10.85 9.65
CA VAL A 65 -0.43 -12.05 8.97
C VAL A 65 1.08 -11.99 8.71
N ARG A 66 1.81 -13.09 8.92
CA ARG A 66 3.25 -13.16 8.65
C ARG A 66 3.50 -13.15 7.14
N LEU A 67 4.36 -12.23 6.70
CA LEU A 67 4.65 -12.05 5.28
C LEU A 67 5.61 -13.15 4.75
N LYS A 68 5.28 -13.70 3.59
CA LYS A 68 6.07 -14.64 2.78
C LYS A 68 6.05 -14.22 1.30
N SER A 69 6.79 -14.85 0.41
CA SER A 69 6.64 -14.65 -1.03
C SER A 69 5.28 -15.19 -1.50
N SER A 70 4.68 -14.55 -2.50
CA SER A 70 3.47 -15.04 -3.17
C SER A 70 3.85 -15.72 -4.50
N ASP A 71 3.07 -16.71 -4.87
CA ASP A 71 3.19 -17.39 -6.17
C ASP A 71 2.36 -16.71 -7.28
N LEU A 72 1.63 -15.62 -6.95
CA LEU A 72 0.91 -14.82 -7.94
C LEU A 72 1.86 -14.16 -8.93
N GLU A 73 1.40 -14.07 -10.17
CA GLU A 73 2.07 -13.36 -11.26
C GLU A 73 1.21 -12.16 -11.68
N ILE A 74 1.84 -11.11 -12.22
CA ILE A 74 1.13 -9.95 -12.79
C ILE A 74 1.73 -9.60 -14.15
N ASN A 75 0.84 -9.33 -15.12
CA ASN A 75 1.19 -8.94 -16.47
C ASN A 75 0.37 -7.71 -16.89
N ASP A 76 0.87 -7.00 -17.91
CA ASP A 76 0.22 -5.82 -18.51
C ASP A 76 -0.16 -4.73 -17.52
N GLN A 77 0.57 -4.67 -16.40
CA GLN A 77 0.31 -3.72 -15.33
C GLN A 77 0.63 -2.28 -15.73
N TRP A 78 -0.27 -1.37 -15.42
CA TRP A 78 -0.09 0.06 -15.62
C TRP A 78 -0.89 0.88 -14.62
N VAL A 79 -0.49 2.13 -14.43
CA VAL A 79 -1.20 3.13 -13.58
C VAL A 79 -1.53 4.34 -14.44
N LYS A 80 -2.71 4.91 -14.28
CA LYS A 80 -3.11 6.15 -14.94
C LYS A 80 -2.30 7.31 -14.34
N ALA A 81 -1.75 8.17 -15.21
CA ALA A 81 -1.03 9.38 -14.79
C ALA A 81 -1.96 10.33 -14.02
N ALA A 82 -1.45 10.92 -12.92
CA ALA A 82 -2.19 11.90 -12.14
C ALA A 82 -1.22 12.85 -11.41
N LYS A 83 -1.60 14.12 -11.30
CA LYS A 83 -0.77 15.13 -10.62
C LYS A 83 -0.96 15.15 -9.11
N SER A 84 -2.16 14.84 -8.62
CA SER A 84 -2.54 14.86 -7.21
C SER A 84 -3.84 14.09 -7.00
N GLY A 85 -4.30 14.00 -5.76
CA GLY A 85 -5.56 13.36 -5.40
C GLY A 85 -5.47 11.84 -5.44
N MET A 86 -6.11 11.22 -6.42
CA MET A 86 -6.19 9.77 -6.57
C MET A 86 -6.02 9.33 -8.03
N THR A 87 -5.66 8.06 -8.22
CA THR A 87 -5.58 7.44 -9.55
C THR A 87 -5.74 5.93 -9.45
N ALA A 88 -5.96 5.26 -10.59
CA ALA A 88 -6.20 3.84 -10.65
C ALA A 88 -5.04 3.06 -11.29
N GLY A 89 -4.84 1.83 -10.83
CA GLY A 89 -3.89 0.86 -11.35
C GLY A 89 -4.56 -0.41 -11.83
N PHE A 90 -4.05 -0.97 -12.91
CA PHE A 90 -4.66 -2.03 -13.71
C PHE A 90 -3.63 -3.11 -14.07
N GLY A 91 -4.11 -4.26 -14.56
CA GLY A 91 -3.27 -5.37 -15.00
C GLY A 91 -3.97 -6.71 -14.88
N VAL A 92 -3.31 -7.78 -15.27
CA VAL A 92 -3.83 -9.15 -15.18
C VAL A 92 -3.05 -9.89 -14.11
N ILE A 93 -3.74 -10.41 -13.10
CA ILE A 93 -3.14 -11.19 -12.02
C ILE A 93 -3.49 -12.65 -12.22
N THR A 94 -2.47 -13.50 -12.28
CA THR A 94 -2.60 -14.94 -12.49
C THR A 94 -2.17 -15.70 -11.25
N ASN A 95 -2.92 -16.71 -10.90
CA ASN A 95 -2.63 -17.66 -9.83
C ASN A 95 -2.29 -19.03 -10.42
N PRO A 96 -1.02 -19.41 -10.55
CA PRO A 96 -0.61 -20.69 -11.11
C PRO A 96 -0.79 -21.87 -10.14
N THR A 97 -1.25 -21.64 -8.91
CA THR A 97 -1.38 -22.67 -7.88
C THR A 97 -2.71 -23.41 -7.97
N ASP A 98 -2.84 -24.52 -7.26
CA ASP A 98 -4.03 -25.37 -7.16
C ASP A 98 -5.06 -24.89 -6.13
N LYS A 99 -4.84 -23.72 -5.50
CA LYS A 99 -5.71 -23.14 -4.48
C LYS A 99 -6.02 -21.68 -4.78
N PRO A 100 -7.23 -21.20 -4.46
CA PRO A 100 -7.54 -19.79 -4.63
C PRO A 100 -6.65 -18.92 -3.69
N ILE A 101 -6.25 -17.77 -4.17
CA ILE A 101 -5.47 -16.77 -3.42
C ILE A 101 -6.23 -15.45 -3.40
N THR A 102 -6.45 -14.88 -2.22
CA THR A 102 -7.15 -13.60 -2.06
C THR A 102 -6.16 -12.49 -1.75
N ILE A 103 -6.15 -11.44 -2.58
CA ILE A 103 -5.45 -10.18 -2.30
C ILE A 103 -6.33 -9.37 -1.35
N VAL A 104 -5.76 -8.94 -0.22
CA VAL A 104 -6.45 -8.17 0.83
C VAL A 104 -5.84 -6.80 1.07
N GLY A 105 -4.80 -6.44 0.33
CA GLY A 105 -4.20 -5.12 0.45
C GLY A 105 -3.12 -4.84 -0.58
N ALA A 106 -2.89 -3.55 -0.81
CA ALA A 106 -1.85 -3.07 -1.70
C ALA A 106 -1.12 -1.87 -1.10
N ARG A 107 0.13 -1.65 -1.46
CA ARG A 107 0.95 -0.53 -0.95
C ARG A 107 1.89 0.01 -2.01
N SER A 108 2.03 1.34 -2.02
CA SER A 108 3.06 2.08 -2.74
C SER A 108 3.46 3.30 -1.90
N PRO A 109 4.19 3.10 -0.78
CA PRO A 109 4.32 4.11 0.29
C PRO A 109 5.03 5.38 -0.13
N ARG A 110 5.79 5.37 -1.22
CA ARG A 110 6.41 6.56 -1.81
C ARG A 110 5.40 7.40 -2.59
N TYR A 111 4.42 6.78 -3.25
CA TYR A 111 3.52 7.44 -4.20
C TYR A 111 2.13 7.69 -3.65
N ALA A 112 1.59 6.77 -2.83
CA ALA A 112 0.25 6.88 -2.26
C ALA A 112 0.25 6.77 -0.73
N GLY A 113 -0.66 7.46 -0.09
CA GLY A 113 -0.92 7.32 1.33
C GLY A 113 -1.67 6.03 1.65
N LEU A 114 -2.50 5.58 0.71
CA LEU A 114 -3.35 4.40 0.80
C LEU A 114 -3.54 3.83 -0.60
N ILE A 115 -3.64 2.51 -0.73
CA ILE A 115 -4.18 1.83 -1.92
C ILE A 115 -5.30 0.92 -1.44
N GLN A 116 -6.52 1.13 -1.96
CA GLN A 116 -7.67 0.27 -1.76
C GLN A 116 -7.88 -0.64 -2.98
N LEU A 117 -8.55 -1.76 -2.75
CA LEU A 117 -9.04 -2.67 -3.79
C LEU A 117 -10.47 -2.25 -4.09
N HIS A 118 -10.75 -1.83 -5.31
CA HIS A 118 -12.05 -1.32 -5.71
C HIS A 118 -12.71 -2.20 -6.75
N GLU A 119 -14.03 -2.13 -6.77
CA GLU A 119 -14.89 -2.67 -7.81
C GLU A 119 -15.86 -1.59 -8.30
N VAL A 120 -16.44 -1.82 -9.48
CA VAL A 120 -17.57 -1.02 -9.97
C VAL A 120 -18.83 -1.86 -9.84
N ALA A 121 -19.74 -1.43 -8.98
CA ALA A 121 -20.99 -2.13 -8.68
C ALA A 121 -22.21 -1.31 -9.13
N MET A 122 -23.32 -1.99 -9.42
CA MET A 122 -24.58 -1.34 -9.72
C MET A 122 -25.31 -0.98 -8.43
N GLN A 123 -25.49 0.31 -8.15
CA GLN A 123 -26.25 0.80 -7.02
C GLN A 123 -27.38 1.73 -7.52
N ASN A 124 -28.60 1.44 -7.18
CA ASN A 124 -29.78 2.25 -7.55
C ASN A 124 -29.86 2.60 -9.05
N GLY A 125 -29.43 1.70 -9.92
CA GLY A 125 -29.41 1.90 -11.38
C GLY A 125 -28.23 2.70 -11.93
N SER A 126 -27.25 3.05 -11.09
CA SER A 126 -26.01 3.72 -11.48
C SER A 126 -24.79 2.86 -11.17
N MET A 127 -23.76 2.96 -12.02
CA MET A 127 -22.46 2.35 -11.77
C MET A 127 -21.69 3.20 -10.74
N VAL A 128 -21.37 2.62 -9.59
CA VAL A 128 -20.66 3.28 -8.50
C VAL A 128 -19.37 2.54 -8.20
N MET A 129 -18.29 3.28 -8.04
CA MET A 129 -17.00 2.77 -7.62
C MET A 129 -16.96 2.70 -6.09
N GLN A 130 -16.64 1.54 -5.56
CA GLN A 130 -16.57 1.31 -4.11
C GLN A 130 -15.41 0.40 -3.74
N GLU A 131 -15.02 0.41 -2.47
CA GLU A 131 -14.08 -0.59 -1.95
C GLU A 131 -14.70 -1.98 -2.03
N LYS A 132 -13.90 -2.96 -2.50
CA LYS A 132 -14.31 -4.35 -2.64
C LYS A 132 -14.10 -5.08 -1.32
N ASP A 133 -15.19 -5.34 -0.61
CA ASP A 133 -15.17 -6.10 0.63
C ASP A 133 -14.57 -7.51 0.43
N GLY A 134 -13.77 -7.94 1.41
CA GLY A 134 -13.11 -9.24 1.36
C GLY A 134 -11.95 -9.35 0.37
N GLY A 135 -11.66 -8.29 -0.40
CA GLY A 135 -10.56 -8.24 -1.35
C GLY A 135 -10.83 -8.91 -2.69
N ILE A 136 -9.76 -9.19 -3.46
CA ILE A 136 -9.84 -9.77 -4.80
C ILE A 136 -9.33 -11.19 -4.77
N THR A 137 -10.22 -12.17 -5.02
CA THR A 137 -9.88 -13.60 -5.04
C THR A 137 -9.55 -14.05 -6.45
N ILE A 138 -8.34 -14.59 -6.65
CA ILE A 138 -7.88 -15.19 -7.88
C ILE A 138 -8.08 -16.72 -7.76
N PRO A 139 -8.93 -17.34 -8.61
CA PRO A 139 -9.19 -18.77 -8.53
C PRO A 139 -7.94 -19.62 -8.83
N ALA A 140 -7.91 -20.85 -8.36
CA ALA A 140 -6.85 -21.81 -8.65
C ALA A 140 -6.65 -21.99 -10.15
N GLY A 141 -5.43 -21.88 -10.64
CA GLY A 141 -5.08 -21.97 -12.05
C GLY A 141 -5.70 -20.90 -12.95
N GLY A 142 -6.29 -19.84 -12.34
CA GLY A 142 -7.05 -18.81 -13.06
C GLY A 142 -6.40 -17.43 -12.99
N SER A 143 -7.08 -16.44 -13.55
CA SER A 143 -6.65 -15.05 -13.57
C SER A 143 -7.82 -14.12 -13.26
N VAL A 144 -7.49 -12.92 -12.76
CA VAL A 144 -8.42 -11.80 -12.63
C VAL A 144 -7.82 -10.59 -13.36
N THR A 145 -8.66 -9.91 -14.14
CA THR A 145 -8.28 -8.69 -14.84
C THR A 145 -8.70 -7.48 -14.00
N LEU A 146 -7.72 -6.63 -13.68
CA LEU A 146 -7.96 -5.30 -13.14
C LEU A 146 -8.04 -4.34 -14.32
N GLU A 147 -9.20 -3.69 -14.52
CA GLU A 147 -9.49 -2.87 -15.69
C GLU A 147 -10.40 -1.68 -15.37
N PRO A 148 -10.37 -0.62 -16.21
CA PRO A 148 -11.35 0.46 -16.11
C PRO A 148 -12.78 -0.04 -16.20
N GLY A 149 -13.64 0.36 -15.26
CA GLY A 149 -15.03 -0.11 -15.17
C GLY A 149 -15.20 -1.46 -14.49
N GLY A 150 -14.14 -2.08 -14.00
CA GLY A 150 -14.14 -3.33 -13.25
C GLY A 150 -13.33 -3.22 -11.96
N ASP A 151 -12.79 -4.36 -11.52
CA ASP A 151 -11.87 -4.39 -10.37
C ASP A 151 -10.60 -3.58 -10.67
N HIS A 152 -10.07 -2.84 -9.68
CA HIS A 152 -8.84 -2.06 -9.84
C HIS A 152 -8.18 -1.71 -8.51
N LEU A 153 -6.93 -1.25 -8.58
CA LEU A 153 -6.20 -0.69 -7.44
C LEU A 153 -6.40 0.81 -7.38
N MET A 154 -7.05 1.33 -6.36
CA MET A 154 -7.27 2.76 -6.19
C MET A 154 -6.16 3.38 -5.34
N PHE A 155 -5.26 4.15 -5.98
CA PHE A 155 -4.20 4.92 -5.33
C PHE A 155 -4.78 6.20 -4.77
N MET A 156 -4.83 6.35 -3.46
CA MET A 156 -5.44 7.48 -2.77
C MET A 156 -4.40 8.31 -2.04
N ARG A 157 -4.71 9.59 -1.84
CA ARG A 157 -3.84 10.53 -1.15
C ARG A 157 -2.44 10.52 -1.74
N LEU A 158 -2.35 10.81 -3.05
CA LEU A 158 -1.06 10.86 -3.74
C LEU A 158 -0.11 11.82 -3.04
N LYS A 159 1.09 11.36 -2.74
CA LYS A 159 2.14 12.10 -2.04
C LYS A 159 3.02 12.92 -3.00
N GLN A 160 2.97 12.59 -4.27
CA GLN A 160 3.67 13.25 -5.38
C GLN A 160 2.94 12.94 -6.68
N SER A 161 3.24 13.69 -7.74
CA SER A 161 2.74 13.38 -9.08
C SER A 161 3.23 12.00 -9.53
N ILE A 162 2.39 11.34 -10.33
CA ILE A 162 2.69 10.09 -11.03
C ILE A 162 2.62 10.44 -12.51
N ASP A 163 3.77 10.65 -13.14
CA ASP A 163 3.86 11.17 -14.49
C ASP A 163 4.02 10.05 -15.52
N ALA A 164 3.47 10.23 -16.71
CA ALA A 164 3.57 9.23 -17.78
C ALA A 164 5.04 8.89 -18.08
N GLY A 165 5.34 7.60 -18.17
CA GLY A 165 6.70 7.07 -18.32
C GLY A 165 7.36 6.68 -16.99
N ASP A 166 6.84 7.10 -15.86
CA ASP A 166 7.35 6.67 -14.55
C ASP A 166 7.14 5.17 -14.33
N MET A 167 7.95 4.62 -13.43
CA MET A 167 7.83 3.24 -12.93
C MET A 167 7.48 3.25 -11.45
N VAL A 168 6.24 2.97 -11.12
CA VAL A 168 5.72 2.97 -9.75
C VAL A 168 5.87 1.58 -9.12
N PRO A 169 6.61 1.43 -8.01
CA PRO A 169 6.69 0.16 -7.29
C PRO A 169 5.39 -0.09 -6.51
N VAL A 170 4.85 -1.29 -6.62
CA VAL A 170 3.66 -1.75 -5.91
C VAL A 170 3.97 -3.05 -5.18
N LEU A 171 3.39 -3.20 -4.00
CA LEU A 171 3.36 -4.42 -3.22
C LEU A 171 1.90 -4.84 -3.04
N LEU A 172 1.50 -6.00 -3.55
CA LEU A 172 0.26 -6.67 -3.18
C LEU A 172 0.51 -7.61 -2.00
N ILE A 173 -0.50 -7.78 -1.17
CA ILE A 173 -0.46 -8.62 0.02
C ILE A 173 -1.71 -9.50 0.02
N THR A 174 -1.51 -10.79 0.20
CA THR A 174 -2.59 -11.78 0.23
C THR A 174 -3.03 -12.12 1.65
N SER A 175 -4.21 -12.69 1.80
CA SER A 175 -4.80 -13.08 3.09
C SER A 175 -3.93 -14.07 3.88
N ASP A 176 -3.17 -14.91 3.19
CA ASP A 176 -2.23 -15.87 3.78
C ASP A 176 -0.81 -15.31 4.01
N GLY A 177 -0.61 -14.01 3.76
CA GLY A 177 0.65 -13.28 3.95
C GLY A 177 1.59 -13.32 2.76
N GLY A 178 1.17 -13.80 1.61
CA GLY A 178 1.93 -13.73 0.37
C GLY A 178 2.21 -12.28 -0.04
N LYS A 179 3.37 -12.03 -0.65
CA LYS A 179 3.82 -10.73 -1.16
C LYS A 179 4.16 -10.84 -2.63
N LEU A 180 3.49 -10.07 -3.47
CA LEU A 180 3.88 -9.85 -4.85
C LEU A 180 4.41 -8.43 -5.01
N ARG A 181 5.69 -8.28 -5.38
CA ARG A 181 6.34 -6.99 -5.64
C ARG A 181 6.56 -6.83 -7.12
N PHE A 182 6.12 -5.71 -7.67
CA PHE A 182 6.33 -5.39 -9.08
C PHE A 182 6.51 -3.88 -9.28
N LYS A 183 6.91 -3.49 -10.48
CA LYS A 183 6.90 -2.10 -10.95
C LYS A 183 5.86 -2.01 -12.07
N THR A 184 5.11 -0.93 -12.06
CA THR A 184 4.07 -0.68 -13.05
C THR A 184 4.36 0.59 -13.83
N LEU A 185 4.17 0.54 -15.14
CA LEU A 185 4.37 1.69 -16.02
C LEU A 185 3.21 2.67 -15.87
N VAL A 186 3.52 3.95 -15.81
CA VAL A 186 2.52 5.01 -15.81
C VAL A 186 2.16 5.41 -17.24
N LYS A 187 0.87 5.43 -17.56
CA LYS A 187 0.35 5.77 -18.89
C LYS A 187 -0.62 6.95 -18.82
N VAL A 188 -0.67 7.76 -19.88
CA VAL A 188 -1.78 8.70 -20.10
C VAL A 188 -3.00 7.89 -20.51
N TYR A 189 -4.13 8.15 -19.88
CA TYR A 189 -5.39 7.50 -20.21
C TYR A 189 -6.56 8.46 -20.00
N ALA A 190 -7.37 8.69 -21.03
CA ALA A 190 -8.48 9.66 -21.00
C ALA A 190 -9.76 9.10 -20.34
N GLY A 191 -9.86 7.79 -20.16
CA GLY A 191 -10.98 7.10 -19.49
C GLY A 191 -10.77 6.93 -17.99
N ALA A 192 -11.56 6.04 -17.38
CA ALA A 192 -11.59 5.78 -15.94
C ALA A 192 -11.83 7.08 -15.13
N ASN A 193 -12.90 7.78 -15.48
CA ASN A 193 -13.38 9.00 -14.80
C ASN A 193 -14.69 8.70 -14.05
N GLU A 194 -14.80 7.47 -13.53
CA GLU A 194 -15.94 7.05 -12.73
C GLU A 194 -16.06 7.93 -11.48
N ASN A 195 -17.29 8.24 -11.09
CA ASN A 195 -17.56 8.97 -9.86
C ASN A 195 -17.22 8.09 -8.65
N TYR A 196 -16.39 8.61 -7.77
CA TYR A 196 -16.09 7.98 -6.50
C TYR A 196 -17.10 8.47 -5.47
N ASP A 197 -17.89 7.57 -4.91
CA ASP A 197 -18.73 7.85 -3.74
C ASP A 197 -17.95 7.44 -2.48
N ASP A 198 -17.30 8.41 -1.85
CA ASP A 198 -16.54 8.23 -0.62
C ASP A 198 -17.43 8.21 0.64
N GLY A 199 -18.75 8.16 0.47
CA GLY A 199 -19.72 8.20 1.57
C GLY A 199 -19.64 9.47 2.42
N ASN A 200 -18.77 10.40 2.10
CA ASN A 200 -18.46 11.58 2.93
C ASN A 200 -18.86 12.91 2.27
N GLY A 201 -19.68 12.89 1.21
CA GLY A 201 -20.40 14.04 0.68
C GLY A 201 -19.57 15.22 0.16
N MET A 202 -18.29 15.05 -0.15
CA MET A 202 -17.50 16.07 -0.84
C MET A 202 -17.55 15.86 -2.34
N GLY A 203 -18.70 16.22 -2.93
CA GLY A 203 -18.90 16.24 -4.35
C GLY A 203 -17.85 17.14 -5.02
N ASN A 204 -16.97 16.55 -5.80
CA ASN A 204 -16.06 17.30 -6.66
C ASN A 204 -16.87 17.80 -7.86
N GLY A 205 -17.29 19.08 -7.77
CA GLY A 205 -18.03 19.76 -8.83
C GLY A 205 -17.26 19.70 -10.16
N GLY A 206 -17.85 19.00 -11.12
CA GLY A 206 -17.37 18.98 -12.48
C GLY A 206 -17.30 20.40 -13.05
N MET A 207 -16.10 20.90 -13.34
CA MET A 207 -15.94 22.07 -14.20
C MET A 207 -16.28 21.66 -15.63
N SER A 208 -17.48 22.00 -16.04
CA SER A 208 -17.87 22.07 -17.46
C SER A 208 -17.07 23.19 -18.09
N MET A 209 -16.17 22.90 -19.00
CA MET A 209 -15.60 23.91 -19.88
C MET A 209 -16.43 23.97 -21.18
N ASN A 210 -17.04 25.11 -21.39
CA ASN A 210 -17.55 25.55 -22.70
C ASN A 210 -16.39 25.75 -23.69
#